data_4a5649ec5a73d6b1eb6c2ed9a478ae5e
#
_entry.id   4a5649ec5a73d6b1eb6c2ed9a478ae5e
#
_cell.length_a   1.000
_cell.length_b   1.000
_cell.length_c   1.000
_cell.angle_alpha   90.00
_cell.angle_beta   90.00
_cell.angle_gamma   90.00
#
_symmetry.space_group_name_H-M   'P 1'
#
loop_
_entity.id
_entity.type
_entity.pdbx_description
1 polymer ?
#
loop_
_entity_poly.entity_id
_entity_poly.type
_entity_poly.pdbx_seq_one_letter_code
_entity_poly.pdbx_strand_id
1 'polypeptide(L)'
;MAKGKKKQEIQDYKVQLRALRQQGPGCLYLLWGREDYLREQYLLQLKKLCIPGGEDDFSYRRFDGAELDFQALADAIDAVPFLSERTLVEVRGYDTNKCREEEADTLVRVISDLPDYCTLVFVMDTAFEPDGRLKTTKAFKKNGQLVQFTAQGESALVQWVGKHFAAHGKNISPEDARQLIFFTGGLMNTMIPEIDKIAAYAQGDTVTRADILAVAQRIPEAVVYELTDCLANQDYDGAMRILADLLADKSNTPIFLLAVIGQQMRRLYAARLARRAARRNDIRSVRKSLPDIARPSDVHPFERAVIKLLGHTFERGSVRVIQADVRRKAHHQRRLGHVRADHTGRAHDREFVVCQKFHN
;
A
#
# COMPACT_ATOMS: atom_id res chain seq x y z
N MET A 1 29.17 21.83 18.38
CA MET A 1 28.71 20.46 18.69
C MET A 1 27.21 20.37 18.37
N ALA A 2 26.87 19.88 17.21
CA ALA A 2 25.49 19.73 16.77
C ALA A 2 24.90 18.44 17.40
N LYS A 3 23.98 18.60 18.35
CA LYS A 3 23.16 17.48 18.86
C LYS A 3 22.30 16.96 17.72
N GLY A 4 22.65 15.82 17.16
CA GLY A 4 21.81 15.08 16.22
C GLY A 4 20.47 14.79 16.87
N LYS A 5 19.38 15.35 16.32
CA LYS A 5 18.02 14.94 16.63
C LYS A 5 17.93 13.45 16.29
N LYS A 6 17.87 12.56 17.30
CA LYS A 6 17.44 11.18 17.12
C LYS A 6 16.05 11.25 16.46
N LYS A 7 15.99 10.90 15.17
CA LYS A 7 14.75 10.54 14.51
C LYS A 7 14.18 9.41 15.34
N GLN A 8 13.02 9.62 15.96
CA GLN A 8 12.28 8.54 16.62
C GLN A 8 11.91 7.58 15.49
N GLU A 9 12.68 6.48 15.38
CA GLU A 9 12.50 5.48 14.36
C GLU A 9 11.11 4.88 14.55
N ILE A 10 10.34 4.85 13.47
CA ILE A 10 9.10 4.08 13.38
C ILE A 10 9.53 2.64 13.65
N GLN A 11 9.11 2.10 14.78
CA GLN A 11 9.54 0.78 15.20
C GLN A 11 8.89 -0.28 14.31
N ASP A 12 9.68 -1.26 13.86
CA ASP A 12 9.18 -2.38 13.06
C ASP A 12 8.07 -3.13 13.84
N TYR A 13 6.97 -3.47 13.17
CA TYR A 13 5.86 -4.27 13.70
C TYR A 13 6.31 -5.45 14.57
N LYS A 14 7.35 -6.19 14.15
CA LYS A 14 7.86 -7.34 14.91
C LYS A 14 8.43 -6.96 16.28
N VAL A 15 9.06 -5.80 16.36
CA VAL A 15 9.59 -5.26 17.63
C VAL A 15 8.45 -4.86 18.54
N GLN A 16 7.47 -4.15 18.00
CA GLN A 16 6.27 -3.74 18.72
C GLN A 16 5.47 -4.95 19.24
N LEU A 17 5.29 -5.98 18.42
CA LEU A 17 4.58 -7.19 18.81
C LEU A 17 5.32 -7.96 19.92
N ARG A 18 6.65 -7.98 19.88
CA ARG A 18 7.45 -8.57 20.99
C ARG A 18 7.32 -7.77 22.26
N ALA A 19 7.41 -6.43 22.16
CA ALA A 19 7.23 -5.54 23.31
C ALA A 19 5.84 -5.73 23.95
N LEU A 20 4.79 -5.77 23.13
CA LEU A 20 3.42 -6.01 23.59
C LEU A 20 3.28 -7.33 24.37
N ARG A 21 3.91 -8.40 23.88
CA ARG A 21 3.87 -9.72 24.57
C ARG A 21 4.68 -9.78 25.85
N GLN A 22 5.76 -9.02 25.93
CA GLN A 22 6.67 -9.05 27.08
C GLN A 22 6.29 -8.05 28.17
N GLN A 23 5.81 -6.88 27.80
CA GLN A 23 5.56 -5.75 28.70
C GLN A 23 4.06 -5.56 28.99
N GLY A 24 3.18 -6.26 28.25
CA GLY A 24 1.75 -6.03 28.29
C GLY A 24 1.29 -4.80 27.50
N PRO A 25 -0.03 -4.54 27.49
CA PRO A 25 -0.62 -3.42 26.76
C PRO A 25 -0.32 -2.07 27.45
N GLY A 26 0.02 -1.06 26.66
CA GLY A 26 0.10 0.34 27.09
C GLY A 26 -1.27 1.02 27.07
N CYS A 27 -1.31 2.32 27.42
CA CYS A 27 -2.57 3.06 27.50
C CYS A 27 -3.01 3.67 26.16
N LEU A 28 -2.10 3.94 25.19
CA LEU A 28 -2.45 4.62 23.96
C LEU A 28 -1.73 4.05 22.74
N TYR A 29 -2.50 3.76 21.68
CA TYR A 29 -1.99 3.27 20.40
C TYR A 29 -2.57 4.03 19.23
N LEU A 30 -1.74 4.32 18.20
CA LEU A 30 -2.15 4.74 16.87
C LEU A 30 -1.64 3.71 15.86
N LEU A 31 -2.54 2.90 15.30
CA LEU A 31 -2.23 1.84 14.35
C LEU A 31 -2.49 2.34 12.92
N TRP A 32 -1.47 2.38 12.07
CA TRP A 32 -1.58 2.95 10.73
C TRP A 32 -0.69 2.23 9.71
N GLY A 33 -0.99 2.40 8.42
CA GLY A 33 -0.18 1.86 7.32
C GLY A 33 -0.96 0.97 6.37
N ARG A 34 -0.29 0.53 5.30
CA ARG A 34 -0.93 -0.15 4.17
C ARG A 34 -1.22 -1.63 4.39
N GLU A 35 -0.56 -2.26 5.39
CA GLU A 35 -0.70 -3.70 5.62
C GLU A 35 -1.79 -3.97 6.65
N ASP A 36 -3.03 -4.08 6.18
CA ASP A 36 -4.22 -4.27 7.00
C ASP A 36 -4.17 -5.57 7.79
N TYR A 37 -3.71 -6.66 7.18
CA TYR A 37 -3.66 -7.94 7.84
C TYR A 37 -2.81 -7.91 9.12
N LEU A 38 -1.62 -7.32 9.04
CA LEU A 38 -0.75 -7.20 10.21
C LEU A 38 -1.32 -6.25 11.26
N ARG A 39 -2.01 -5.18 10.83
CA ARG A 39 -2.69 -4.24 11.72
C ARG A 39 -3.80 -4.93 12.49
N GLU A 40 -4.67 -5.69 11.83
CA GLU A 40 -5.73 -6.45 12.48
C GLU A 40 -5.18 -7.57 13.37
N GLN A 41 -4.11 -8.24 12.98
CA GLN A 41 -3.45 -9.24 13.83
C GLN A 41 -2.85 -8.60 15.08
N TYR A 42 -2.29 -7.41 15.00
CA TYR A 42 -1.79 -6.68 16.16
C TYR A 42 -2.92 -6.28 17.11
N LEU A 43 -4.00 -5.73 16.54
CA LEU A 43 -5.21 -5.39 17.29
C LEU A 43 -5.82 -6.61 17.98
N LEU A 44 -5.88 -7.76 17.29
CA LEU A 44 -6.35 -9.00 17.88
C LEU A 44 -5.50 -9.44 19.09
N GLN A 45 -4.17 -9.24 19.02
CA GLN A 45 -3.31 -9.51 20.17
C GLN A 45 -3.57 -8.53 21.34
N LEU A 46 -3.80 -7.24 21.04
CA LEU A 46 -4.20 -6.25 22.04
C LEU A 46 -5.53 -6.67 22.70
N LYS A 47 -6.54 -7.03 21.91
CA LYS A 47 -7.83 -7.52 22.44
C LYS A 47 -7.66 -8.71 23.38
N LYS A 48 -6.90 -9.72 22.97
CA LYS A 48 -6.65 -10.91 23.80
C LYS A 48 -5.97 -10.61 25.14
N LEU A 49 -5.16 -9.55 25.19
CA LEU A 49 -4.46 -9.15 26.41
C LEU A 49 -5.31 -8.24 27.31
N CYS A 50 -6.13 -7.36 26.73
CA CYS A 50 -6.96 -6.42 27.49
C CYS A 50 -8.29 -7.02 27.93
N ILE A 51 -8.92 -7.80 27.03
CA ILE A 51 -10.28 -8.34 27.20
C ILE A 51 -10.30 -9.85 26.89
N PRO A 52 -9.78 -10.70 27.78
CA PRO A 52 -9.74 -12.14 27.55
C PRO A 52 -11.14 -12.77 27.37
N GLY A 53 -12.22 -12.12 27.85
CA GLY A 53 -13.61 -12.49 27.62
C GLY A 53 -14.13 -12.26 26.21
N GLY A 54 -13.35 -11.59 25.33
CA GLY A 54 -13.73 -11.32 23.95
C GLY A 54 -14.47 -10.00 23.77
N GLU A 55 -15.07 -9.80 22.58
CA GLU A 55 -15.73 -8.53 22.21
C GLU A 55 -17.10 -8.31 22.91
N ASP A 56 -17.66 -9.33 23.53
CA ASP A 56 -18.85 -9.24 24.35
C ASP A 56 -18.56 -8.77 25.81
N ASP A 57 -17.28 -8.54 26.14
CA ASP A 57 -16.87 -8.01 27.43
C ASP A 57 -17.38 -6.57 27.62
N PHE A 58 -17.98 -6.30 28.78
CA PHE A 58 -18.45 -4.94 29.13
C PHE A 58 -17.35 -3.91 29.17
N SER A 59 -16.10 -4.33 29.28
CA SER A 59 -14.90 -3.48 29.26
C SER A 59 -14.42 -3.15 27.84
N TYR A 60 -15.13 -3.58 26.80
CA TYR A 60 -14.84 -3.24 25.40
C TYR A 60 -15.85 -2.23 24.86
N ARG A 61 -15.34 -1.18 24.23
CA ARG A 61 -16.14 -0.19 23.49
C ARG A 61 -15.50 0.10 22.15
N ARG A 62 -16.33 0.13 21.09
CA ARG A 62 -15.90 0.47 19.75
C ARG A 62 -16.66 1.68 19.24
N PHE A 63 -15.93 2.64 18.67
CA PHE A 63 -16.46 3.86 18.06
C PHE A 63 -16.12 3.90 16.57
N ASP A 64 -17.06 4.40 15.77
CA ASP A 64 -16.81 4.78 14.38
C ASP A 64 -16.27 6.22 14.39
N GLY A 65 -15.13 6.43 13.73
CA GLY A 65 -14.50 7.73 13.67
C GLY A 65 -15.26 8.77 12.85
N ALA A 66 -16.16 8.34 11.95
CA ALA A 66 -16.98 9.24 11.16
C ALA A 66 -18.05 9.97 12.02
N GLU A 67 -18.49 9.33 13.10
CA GLU A 67 -19.54 9.82 14.02
C GLU A 67 -19.03 9.90 15.47
N LEU A 68 -17.74 10.19 15.66
CA LEU A 68 -17.11 10.14 16.98
C LEU A 68 -17.62 11.28 17.88
N ASP A 69 -18.34 10.89 18.93
CA ASP A 69 -18.70 11.77 20.03
C ASP A 69 -17.58 11.74 21.11
N PHE A 70 -16.95 12.88 21.34
CA PHE A 70 -15.85 12.99 22.32
C PHE A 70 -16.32 12.86 23.77
N GLN A 71 -17.59 13.18 24.08
CA GLN A 71 -18.14 12.97 25.42
C GLN A 71 -18.32 11.48 25.68
N ALA A 72 -18.96 10.76 24.75
CA ALA A 72 -19.11 9.32 24.84
C ALA A 72 -17.75 8.59 24.86
N LEU A 73 -16.76 9.10 24.13
CA LEU A 73 -15.39 8.58 24.16
C LEU A 73 -14.76 8.78 25.57
N ALA A 74 -14.89 9.96 26.15
CA ALA A 74 -14.38 10.24 27.50
C ALA A 74 -15.06 9.35 28.54
N ASP A 75 -16.38 9.22 28.49
CA ASP A 75 -17.15 8.36 29.39
C ASP A 75 -16.72 6.89 29.29
N ALA A 76 -16.39 6.43 28.07
CA ALA A 76 -15.89 5.06 27.84
C ALA A 76 -14.47 4.85 28.36
N ILE A 77 -13.62 5.88 28.31
CA ILE A 77 -12.24 5.85 28.85
C ILE A 77 -12.25 5.81 30.37
N ASP A 78 -13.15 6.59 31.00
CA ASP A 78 -13.27 6.67 32.46
C ASP A 78 -13.99 5.49 33.05
N ALA A 79 -14.65 4.66 32.25
CA ALA A 79 -15.34 3.46 32.71
C ALA A 79 -14.36 2.45 33.28
N VAL A 80 -14.54 2.13 34.56
CA VAL A 80 -13.72 1.15 35.29
C VAL A 80 -14.01 -0.25 34.76
N PRO A 81 -13.00 -1.10 34.48
CA PRO A 81 -13.20 -2.48 34.05
C PRO A 81 -13.91 -3.31 35.14
N PHE A 82 -14.85 -4.16 34.70
CA PHE A 82 -15.69 -4.91 35.66
C PHE A 82 -15.22 -6.37 35.86
N LEU A 83 -14.90 -7.06 34.76
CA LEU A 83 -14.46 -8.48 34.80
C LEU A 83 -13.07 -8.70 34.21
N SER A 84 -12.49 -7.68 33.59
CA SER A 84 -11.17 -7.69 33.00
C SER A 84 -10.23 -6.76 33.78
N GLU A 85 -8.93 -6.92 33.57
CA GLU A 85 -7.93 -6.04 34.19
C GLU A 85 -7.88 -4.65 33.57
N ARG A 86 -8.38 -4.51 32.33
CA ARG A 86 -8.31 -3.27 31.57
C ARG A 86 -9.60 -3.03 30.77
N THR A 87 -9.89 -1.75 30.55
CA THR A 87 -10.87 -1.30 29.56
C THR A 87 -10.17 -1.14 28.21
N LEU A 88 -10.76 -1.62 27.13
CA LEU A 88 -10.29 -1.41 25.76
C LEU A 88 -11.27 -0.53 24.99
N VAL A 89 -10.80 0.63 24.57
CA VAL A 89 -11.58 1.55 23.74
C VAL A 89 -10.94 1.60 22.35
N GLU A 90 -11.71 1.21 21.33
CA GLU A 90 -11.29 1.15 19.93
C GLU A 90 -12.00 2.23 19.12
N VAL A 91 -11.23 3.09 18.43
CA VAL A 91 -11.75 4.09 17.51
C VAL A 91 -11.25 3.77 16.10
N ARG A 92 -12.17 3.55 15.15
CA ARG A 92 -11.82 3.23 13.76
C ARG A 92 -12.10 4.36 12.80
N GLY A 93 -11.14 4.67 11.92
CA GLY A 93 -11.33 5.57 10.79
C GLY A 93 -11.42 7.06 11.14
N TYR A 94 -11.07 7.47 12.35
CA TYR A 94 -11.01 8.88 12.72
C TYR A 94 -9.75 9.55 12.18
N ASP A 95 -9.87 10.37 11.12
CA ASP A 95 -8.74 11.06 10.50
C ASP A 95 -8.22 12.23 11.35
N THR A 96 -7.25 11.94 12.19
CA THR A 96 -6.62 12.94 13.09
C THR A 96 -5.90 14.08 12.37
N ASN A 97 -5.70 13.98 11.04
CA ASN A 97 -5.14 15.07 10.25
C ASN A 97 -6.19 16.10 9.79
N LYS A 98 -7.47 15.70 9.75
CA LYS A 98 -8.58 16.53 9.24
C LYS A 98 -9.49 17.08 10.32
N CYS A 99 -9.24 16.78 11.59
CA CYS A 99 -10.04 17.27 12.70
C CYS A 99 -9.99 18.80 12.81
N ARG A 100 -11.10 19.40 13.23
CA ARG A 100 -11.20 20.84 13.51
C ARG A 100 -10.28 21.20 14.69
N GLU A 101 -9.97 22.47 14.86
CA GLU A 101 -9.05 22.92 15.91
C GLU A 101 -9.57 22.58 17.31
N GLU A 102 -10.87 22.78 17.55
CA GLU A 102 -11.54 22.46 18.81
C GLU A 102 -11.54 20.94 19.09
N GLU A 103 -11.80 20.13 18.06
CA GLU A 103 -11.75 18.67 18.14
C GLU A 103 -10.32 18.20 18.44
N ALA A 104 -9.32 18.81 17.79
CA ALA A 104 -7.92 18.49 18.01
C ALA A 104 -7.47 18.83 19.43
N ASP A 105 -7.95 19.96 20.01
CA ASP A 105 -7.66 20.32 21.40
C ASP A 105 -8.33 19.36 22.38
N THR A 106 -9.56 18.96 22.11
CA THR A 106 -10.28 17.99 22.91
C THR A 106 -9.60 16.61 22.84
N LEU A 107 -9.24 16.16 21.64
CA LEU A 107 -8.50 14.91 21.46
C LEU A 107 -7.16 14.93 22.21
N VAL A 108 -6.38 16.01 22.08
CA VAL A 108 -5.10 16.14 22.78
C VAL A 108 -5.29 16.05 24.30
N ARG A 109 -6.34 16.67 24.84
CA ARG A 109 -6.68 16.59 26.27
C ARG A 109 -7.00 15.17 26.68
N VAL A 110 -7.90 14.50 25.98
CA VAL A 110 -8.31 13.11 26.24
C VAL A 110 -7.12 12.15 26.21
N ILE A 111 -6.26 12.20 25.18
CA ILE A 111 -5.12 11.27 25.05
C ILE A 111 -3.94 11.61 25.98
N SER A 112 -3.97 12.78 26.65
CA SER A 112 -2.92 13.17 27.59
C SER A 112 -3.20 12.74 29.03
N ASP A 113 -4.44 12.39 29.34
CA ASP A 113 -4.89 12.02 30.67
C ASP A 113 -5.68 10.71 30.63
N LEU A 114 -5.00 9.64 30.23
CA LEU A 114 -5.58 8.29 30.16
C LEU A 114 -5.34 7.56 31.45
N PRO A 115 -6.39 6.92 32.05
CA PRO A 115 -6.22 6.04 33.19
C PRO A 115 -5.32 4.83 32.89
N ASP A 116 -4.55 4.39 33.86
CA ASP A 116 -3.63 3.24 33.70
C ASP A 116 -4.35 1.94 33.35
N TYR A 117 -5.62 1.80 33.72
CA TYR A 117 -6.45 0.66 33.41
C TYR A 117 -7.11 0.74 32.01
N CYS A 118 -7.01 1.88 31.31
CA CYS A 118 -7.59 2.03 29.99
C CYS A 118 -6.53 1.83 28.90
N THR A 119 -6.91 1.14 27.83
CA THR A 119 -6.17 1.06 26.56
C THR A 119 -7.01 1.66 25.47
N LEU A 120 -6.62 2.84 24.98
CA LEU A 120 -7.25 3.54 23.85
C LEU A 120 -6.47 3.24 22.57
N VAL A 121 -7.13 2.68 21.57
CA VAL A 121 -6.51 2.35 20.28
C VAL A 121 -7.23 3.03 19.11
N PHE A 122 -6.48 3.80 18.34
CA PHE A 122 -6.93 4.36 17.06
C PHE A 122 -6.46 3.47 15.92
N VAL A 123 -7.41 2.94 15.14
CA VAL A 123 -7.16 2.11 13.95
C VAL A 123 -7.45 2.96 12.73
N MET A 124 -6.39 3.35 12.02
CA MET A 124 -6.48 4.27 10.91
C MET A 124 -6.72 3.55 9.59
N ASP A 125 -7.29 4.26 8.60
CA ASP A 125 -7.43 3.74 7.25
C ASP A 125 -6.08 3.52 6.55
N THR A 126 -6.07 2.70 5.50
CA THR A 126 -4.86 2.34 4.73
C THR A 126 -4.17 3.52 4.08
N ALA A 127 -4.93 4.56 3.72
CA ALA A 127 -4.42 5.77 3.09
C ALA A 127 -3.91 6.82 4.10
N PHE A 128 -4.14 6.60 5.40
CA PHE A 128 -3.73 7.53 6.44
C PHE A 128 -2.22 7.51 6.64
N GLU A 129 -1.64 8.71 6.72
CA GLU A 129 -0.24 8.93 7.12
C GLU A 129 -0.19 10.09 8.13
N PRO A 130 0.35 9.87 9.36
CA PRO A 130 0.32 10.89 10.40
C PRO A 130 1.21 12.08 10.05
N ASP A 131 0.65 13.29 9.98
CA ASP A 131 1.42 14.53 9.78
C ASP A 131 2.12 14.93 11.09
N GLY A 132 3.44 14.76 11.12
CA GLY A 132 4.26 15.07 12.29
C GLY A 132 4.27 16.54 12.74
N ARG A 133 3.70 17.47 11.96
CA ARG A 133 3.58 18.88 12.30
C ARG A 133 2.40 19.17 13.23
N LEU A 134 1.35 18.34 13.14
CA LEU A 134 0.11 18.53 13.87
C LEU A 134 0.27 18.28 15.37
N LYS A 135 -0.51 19.03 16.19
CA LYS A 135 -0.55 18.88 17.64
C LYS A 135 -1.04 17.50 18.09
N THR A 136 -2.01 16.95 17.38
CA THR A 136 -2.54 15.60 17.59
C THR A 136 -1.46 14.54 17.44
N THR A 137 -0.74 14.52 16.31
CA THR A 137 0.35 13.56 16.08
C THR A 137 1.48 13.70 17.12
N LYS A 138 1.79 14.92 17.54
CA LYS A 138 2.79 15.17 18.60
C LYS A 138 2.34 14.61 19.94
N ALA A 139 1.05 14.79 20.29
CA ALA A 139 0.48 14.25 21.51
C ALA A 139 0.46 12.71 21.51
N PHE A 140 0.06 12.06 20.41
CA PHE A 140 0.18 10.60 20.26
C PHE A 140 1.63 10.10 20.44
N LYS A 141 2.61 10.81 19.87
CA LYS A 141 4.04 10.45 20.04
C LYS A 141 4.55 10.62 21.46
N LYS A 142 4.01 11.57 22.19
CA LYS A 142 4.41 11.85 23.58
C LYS A 142 3.80 10.84 24.56
N ASN A 143 2.53 10.51 24.39
CA ASN A 143 1.74 9.78 25.38
C ASN A 143 1.50 8.30 25.01
N GLY A 144 1.82 7.90 23.77
CA GLY A 144 1.48 6.57 23.28
C GLY A 144 2.49 6.00 22.28
N GLN A 145 2.04 4.95 21.60
CA GLN A 145 2.82 4.21 20.63
C GLN A 145 2.20 4.36 19.22
N LEU A 146 3.02 4.82 18.25
CA LEU A 146 2.66 4.85 16.84
C LEU A 146 3.23 3.60 16.18
N VAL A 147 2.34 2.69 15.77
CA VAL A 147 2.72 1.43 15.13
C VAL A 147 2.40 1.51 13.64
N GLN A 148 3.45 1.43 12.82
CA GLN A 148 3.31 1.44 11.36
C GLN A 148 3.34 0.03 10.80
N PHE A 149 2.36 -0.29 9.93
CA PHE A 149 2.27 -1.56 9.21
C PHE A 149 2.59 -1.33 7.74
N THR A 150 3.81 -1.64 7.36
CA THR A 150 4.29 -1.50 5.97
C THR A 150 4.14 -2.80 5.20
N ALA A 151 3.98 -2.70 3.88
CA ALA A 151 4.04 -3.85 3.00
C ALA A 151 5.34 -4.64 3.25
N GLN A 152 5.22 -5.95 3.30
CA GLN A 152 6.33 -6.83 3.63
C GLN A 152 7.20 -7.10 2.41
N GLY A 153 8.50 -7.34 2.65
CA GLY A 153 9.41 -7.72 1.57
C GLY A 153 9.12 -9.13 1.02
N GLU A 154 9.48 -9.37 -0.24
CA GLU A 154 9.19 -10.61 -0.95
C GLU A 154 9.57 -11.88 -0.18
N SER A 155 10.76 -11.92 0.43
CA SER A 155 11.23 -13.09 1.19
C SER A 155 10.35 -13.40 2.41
N ALA A 156 9.84 -12.35 3.09
CA ALA A 156 8.93 -12.52 4.22
C ALA A 156 7.54 -12.98 3.75
N LEU A 157 7.06 -12.46 2.62
CA LEU A 157 5.79 -12.89 2.01
C LEU A 157 5.85 -14.35 1.54
N VAL A 158 6.93 -14.79 0.89
CA VAL A 158 7.12 -16.18 0.46
C VAL A 158 7.02 -17.13 1.67
N GLN A 159 7.69 -16.81 2.77
CA GLN A 159 7.60 -17.61 4.00
C GLN A 159 6.19 -17.60 4.60
N TRP A 160 5.52 -16.45 4.56
CA TRP A 160 4.18 -16.29 5.08
C TRP A 160 3.16 -17.09 4.24
N VAL A 161 3.23 -17.01 2.92
CA VAL A 161 2.41 -17.81 1.98
C VAL A 161 2.59 -19.30 2.23
N GLY A 162 3.84 -19.75 2.37
CA GLY A 162 4.13 -21.16 2.67
C GLY A 162 3.49 -21.63 3.98
N LYS A 163 3.52 -20.80 5.05
CA LYS A 163 2.86 -21.11 6.32
C LYS A 163 1.33 -21.17 6.20
N HIS A 164 0.73 -20.32 5.37
CA HIS A 164 -0.72 -20.33 5.17
C HIS A 164 -1.16 -21.57 4.39
N PHE A 165 -0.45 -21.96 3.33
CA PHE A 165 -0.72 -23.23 2.67
C PHE A 165 -0.51 -24.43 3.59
N ALA A 166 0.52 -24.41 4.44
CA ALA A 166 0.75 -25.47 5.43
C ALA A 166 -0.40 -25.61 6.44
N ALA A 167 -1.05 -24.49 6.81
CA ALA A 167 -2.24 -24.52 7.66
C ALA A 167 -3.45 -25.22 6.98
N HIS A 168 -3.49 -25.23 5.63
CA HIS A 168 -4.45 -26.00 4.83
C HIS A 168 -3.98 -27.41 4.49
N GLY A 169 -2.87 -27.89 5.08
CA GLY A 169 -2.28 -29.20 4.78
C GLY A 169 -1.62 -29.29 3.39
N LYS A 170 -1.30 -28.13 2.78
CA LYS A 170 -0.69 -28.04 1.45
C LYS A 170 0.73 -27.49 1.55
N ASN A 171 1.55 -27.88 0.58
CA ASN A 171 2.90 -27.36 0.38
C ASN A 171 2.95 -26.51 -0.89
N ILE A 172 3.80 -25.50 -0.91
CA ILE A 172 4.04 -24.69 -2.11
C ILE A 172 5.54 -24.44 -2.26
N SER A 173 6.05 -24.44 -3.49
CA SER A 173 7.44 -24.10 -3.75
C SER A 173 7.67 -22.59 -3.55
N PRO A 174 8.88 -22.14 -3.17
CA PRO A 174 9.19 -20.72 -3.08
C PRO A 174 9.02 -19.98 -4.41
N GLU A 175 9.18 -20.66 -5.54
CA GLU A 175 9.00 -20.10 -6.88
C GLU A 175 7.52 -19.87 -7.18
N ASP A 176 6.67 -20.84 -6.89
CA ASP A 176 5.23 -20.74 -7.08
C ASP A 176 4.62 -19.72 -6.10
N ALA A 177 5.13 -19.64 -4.87
CA ALA A 177 4.73 -18.59 -3.92
C ALA A 177 5.07 -17.18 -4.46
N ARG A 178 6.22 -16.98 -5.11
CA ARG A 178 6.54 -15.71 -5.79
C ARG A 178 5.59 -15.42 -6.94
N GLN A 179 5.21 -16.46 -7.69
CA GLN A 179 4.24 -16.31 -8.77
C GLN A 179 2.88 -15.87 -8.26
N LEU A 180 2.41 -16.46 -7.15
CA LEU A 180 1.17 -16.06 -6.49
C LEU A 180 1.24 -14.59 -6.03
N ILE A 181 2.31 -14.20 -5.32
CA ILE A 181 2.54 -12.82 -4.88
C ILE A 181 2.52 -11.85 -6.06
N PHE A 182 3.10 -12.24 -7.19
CA PHE A 182 3.08 -11.42 -8.40
C PHE A 182 1.67 -11.25 -8.97
N PHE A 183 0.85 -12.30 -8.96
CA PHE A 183 -0.52 -12.24 -9.49
C PHE A 183 -1.47 -11.44 -8.59
N THR A 184 -1.36 -11.60 -7.29
CA THR A 184 -2.31 -11.05 -6.31
C THR A 184 -1.88 -9.72 -5.70
N GLY A 185 -0.65 -9.30 -5.99
CA GLY A 185 -0.01 -8.15 -5.33
C GLY A 185 0.65 -8.53 -4.00
N GLY A 186 1.38 -7.57 -3.43
CA GLY A 186 2.19 -7.79 -2.23
C GLY A 186 1.47 -7.54 -0.90
N LEU A 187 0.14 -7.38 -0.89
CA LEU A 187 -0.64 -7.18 0.34
C LEU A 187 -1.22 -8.51 0.83
N MET A 188 -1.06 -8.79 2.12
CA MET A 188 -1.49 -10.07 2.71
C MET A 188 -3.01 -10.27 2.63
N ASN A 189 -3.80 -9.20 2.81
CA ASN A 189 -5.27 -9.28 2.73
C ASN A 189 -5.78 -9.75 1.36
N THR A 190 -5.11 -9.37 0.27
CA THR A 190 -5.50 -9.81 -1.08
C THR A 190 -5.09 -11.25 -1.35
N MET A 191 -4.03 -11.74 -0.69
CA MET A 191 -3.52 -13.09 -0.87
C MET A 191 -4.33 -14.15 -0.11
N ILE A 192 -4.91 -13.84 1.06
CA ILE A 192 -5.64 -14.81 1.89
C ILE A 192 -6.74 -15.52 1.11
N PRO A 193 -7.73 -14.81 0.51
CA PRO A 193 -8.80 -15.46 -0.22
C PRO A 193 -8.29 -16.25 -1.44
N GLU A 194 -7.17 -15.84 -2.04
CA GLU A 194 -6.56 -16.57 -3.13
C GLU A 194 -5.90 -17.86 -2.65
N ILE A 195 -5.20 -17.82 -1.51
CA ILE A 195 -4.63 -19.02 -0.88
C ILE A 195 -5.71 -20.02 -0.53
N ASP A 196 -6.82 -19.57 0.07
CA ASP A 196 -7.94 -20.43 0.45
C ASP A 196 -8.57 -21.13 -0.77
N LYS A 197 -8.82 -20.36 -1.85
CA LYS A 197 -9.36 -20.91 -3.12
C LYS A 197 -8.41 -21.92 -3.76
N ILE A 198 -7.13 -21.59 -3.84
CA ILE A 198 -6.12 -22.47 -4.45
C ILE A 198 -5.93 -23.73 -3.61
N ALA A 199 -5.88 -23.62 -2.29
CA ALA A 199 -5.76 -24.75 -1.39
C ALA A 199 -6.95 -25.72 -1.51
N ALA A 200 -8.17 -25.17 -1.69
CA ALA A 200 -9.38 -25.97 -1.92
C ALA A 200 -9.41 -26.60 -3.32
N TYR A 201 -8.83 -25.96 -4.34
CA TYR A 201 -8.80 -26.45 -5.71
C TYR A 201 -7.76 -27.54 -5.93
N ALA A 202 -6.58 -27.40 -5.38
CA ALA A 202 -5.45 -28.29 -5.59
C ALA A 202 -5.77 -29.72 -5.08
N GLN A 203 -5.71 -30.71 -5.95
CA GLN A 203 -6.06 -32.10 -5.63
C GLN A 203 -4.99 -32.81 -4.79
N GLY A 204 -3.71 -32.48 -4.99
CA GLY A 204 -2.58 -33.07 -4.27
C GLY A 204 -2.17 -32.28 -3.03
N ASP A 205 -1.18 -32.79 -2.29
CA ASP A 205 -0.59 -32.12 -1.12
C ASP A 205 0.32 -30.95 -1.51
N THR A 206 0.70 -30.85 -2.78
CA THR A 206 1.57 -29.80 -3.31
C THR A 206 0.80 -28.95 -4.31
N VAL A 207 0.76 -27.64 -4.04
CA VAL A 207 0.22 -26.63 -4.95
C VAL A 207 1.20 -26.44 -6.10
N THR A 208 0.70 -26.54 -7.31
CA THR A 208 1.48 -26.36 -8.53
C THR A 208 1.21 -25.02 -9.19
N ARG A 209 2.09 -24.63 -10.10
CA ARG A 209 1.88 -23.44 -10.94
C ARG A 209 0.58 -23.51 -11.75
N ALA A 210 0.18 -24.71 -12.18
CA ALA A 210 -1.06 -24.93 -12.93
C ALA A 210 -2.29 -24.61 -12.06
N ASP A 211 -2.29 -24.99 -10.78
CA ASP A 211 -3.37 -24.70 -9.85
C ASP A 211 -3.50 -23.18 -9.62
N ILE A 212 -2.37 -22.49 -9.46
CA ILE A 212 -2.35 -21.03 -9.30
C ILE A 212 -2.92 -20.35 -10.55
N LEU A 213 -2.48 -20.77 -11.75
CA LEU A 213 -2.94 -20.19 -13.01
C LEU A 213 -4.43 -20.41 -13.27
N ALA A 214 -4.97 -21.56 -12.79
CA ALA A 214 -6.38 -21.91 -12.98
C ALA A 214 -7.32 -21.10 -12.08
N VAL A 215 -6.89 -20.69 -10.88
CA VAL A 215 -7.77 -20.19 -9.84
C VAL A 215 -7.47 -18.75 -9.42
N ALA A 216 -6.18 -18.35 -9.42
CA ALA A 216 -5.79 -17.05 -8.89
C ALA A 216 -6.35 -15.90 -9.72
N GLN A 217 -7.03 -14.97 -9.06
CA GLN A 217 -7.42 -13.71 -9.66
C GLN A 217 -6.20 -12.80 -9.77
N ARG A 218 -5.95 -12.30 -10.98
CA ARG A 218 -4.78 -11.46 -11.27
C ARG A 218 -5.14 -10.00 -11.12
N ILE A 219 -4.27 -9.25 -10.47
CA ILE A 219 -4.39 -7.79 -10.43
C ILE A 219 -4.10 -7.19 -11.81
N PRO A 220 -4.67 -6.02 -12.16
CA PRO A 220 -4.42 -5.36 -13.45
C PRO A 220 -2.95 -5.18 -13.77
N GLU A 221 -2.13 -4.88 -12.77
CA GLU A 221 -0.68 -4.76 -12.92
C GLU A 221 -0.04 -6.06 -13.43
N ALA A 222 -0.45 -7.22 -12.94
CA ALA A 222 0.07 -8.51 -13.39
C ALA A 222 -0.37 -8.80 -14.83
N VAL A 223 -1.61 -8.48 -15.19
CA VAL A 223 -2.14 -8.66 -16.55
C VAL A 223 -1.45 -7.73 -17.54
N VAL A 224 -1.12 -6.49 -17.15
CA VAL A 224 -0.33 -5.56 -17.99
C VAL A 224 1.08 -6.09 -18.27
N TYR A 225 1.69 -6.87 -17.37
CA TYR A 225 2.95 -7.55 -17.69
C TYR A 225 2.78 -8.55 -18.83
N GLU A 226 1.70 -9.35 -18.84
CA GLU A 226 1.41 -10.29 -19.93
C GLU A 226 1.13 -9.54 -21.24
N LEU A 227 0.40 -8.41 -21.19
CA LEU A 227 0.20 -7.54 -22.36
C LEU A 227 1.54 -7.06 -22.94
N THR A 228 2.45 -6.59 -22.07
CA THR A 228 3.77 -6.12 -22.53
C THR A 228 4.66 -7.25 -23.06
N ASP A 229 4.46 -8.47 -22.57
CA ASP A 229 5.15 -9.67 -23.06
C ASP A 229 4.66 -10.05 -24.46
N CYS A 230 3.34 -10.08 -24.67
CA CYS A 230 2.76 -10.28 -26.00
C CYS A 230 3.30 -9.23 -27.00
N LEU A 231 3.34 -7.96 -26.62
CA LEU A 231 3.90 -6.88 -27.46
C LEU A 231 5.39 -7.08 -27.76
N ALA A 232 6.18 -7.54 -26.78
CA ALA A 232 7.61 -7.80 -26.95
C ALA A 232 7.88 -8.98 -27.89
N ASN A 233 6.98 -9.96 -27.89
CA ASN A 233 7.03 -11.14 -28.76
C ASN A 233 6.33 -10.93 -30.11
N GLN A 234 5.81 -9.71 -30.38
CA GLN A 234 5.05 -9.36 -31.58
C GLN A 234 3.73 -10.16 -31.73
N ASP A 235 3.21 -10.71 -30.64
CA ASP A 235 1.88 -11.32 -30.59
C ASP A 235 0.83 -10.23 -30.35
N TYR A 236 0.49 -9.51 -31.42
CA TYR A 236 -0.48 -8.41 -31.35
C TYR A 236 -1.90 -8.89 -31.10
N ASP A 237 -2.26 -10.10 -31.57
CA ASP A 237 -3.58 -10.67 -31.34
C ASP A 237 -3.75 -11.09 -29.87
N GLY A 238 -2.73 -11.66 -29.26
CA GLY A 238 -2.69 -11.92 -27.82
C GLY A 238 -2.78 -10.63 -27.00
N ALA A 239 -2.01 -9.63 -27.39
CA ALA A 239 -2.04 -8.32 -26.72
C ALA A 239 -3.43 -7.65 -26.81
N MET A 240 -4.10 -7.70 -27.96
CA MET A 240 -5.44 -7.14 -28.14
C MET A 240 -6.50 -7.89 -27.32
N ARG A 241 -6.41 -9.23 -27.22
CA ARG A 241 -7.31 -10.01 -26.35
C ARG A 241 -7.16 -9.62 -24.87
N ILE A 242 -5.93 -9.57 -24.38
CA ILE A 242 -5.65 -9.15 -23.00
C ILE A 242 -6.16 -7.73 -22.73
N LEU A 243 -5.97 -6.81 -23.66
CA LEU A 243 -6.47 -5.43 -23.54
C LEU A 243 -8.00 -5.38 -23.53
N ALA A 244 -8.65 -6.18 -24.37
CA ALA A 244 -10.11 -6.28 -24.40
C ALA A 244 -10.67 -6.82 -23.09
N ASP A 245 -10.04 -7.87 -22.52
CA ASP A 245 -10.43 -8.44 -21.21
C ASP A 245 -10.26 -7.43 -20.08
N LEU A 246 -9.15 -6.68 -20.06
CA LEU A 246 -8.92 -5.61 -19.10
C LEU A 246 -9.98 -4.49 -19.18
N LEU A 247 -10.42 -4.13 -20.39
CA LEU A 247 -11.44 -3.10 -20.61
C LEU A 247 -12.86 -3.61 -20.36
N ALA A 248 -13.11 -4.91 -20.47
CA ALA A 248 -14.40 -5.51 -20.17
C ALA A 248 -14.72 -5.51 -18.67
N ASP A 249 -13.71 -5.50 -17.83
CA ASP A 249 -13.87 -5.36 -16.37
C ASP A 249 -14.20 -3.90 -16.02
N LYS A 250 -15.43 -3.68 -15.56
CA LYS A 250 -15.97 -2.36 -15.20
C LYS A 250 -15.21 -1.67 -14.04
N SER A 251 -14.46 -2.42 -13.26
CA SER A 251 -13.60 -1.86 -12.21
C SER A 251 -12.38 -1.14 -12.77
N ASN A 252 -11.97 -1.48 -14.00
CA ASN A 252 -10.83 -0.91 -14.69
C ASN A 252 -11.25 0.28 -15.56
N THR A 253 -11.02 1.50 -15.09
CA THR A 253 -11.23 2.66 -15.97
C THR A 253 -10.10 2.75 -17.02
N PRO A 254 -10.38 3.22 -18.26
CA PRO A 254 -9.33 3.39 -19.28
C PRO A 254 -8.17 4.28 -18.82
N ILE A 255 -8.46 5.30 -18.00
CA ILE A 255 -7.44 6.19 -17.42
C ILE A 255 -6.53 5.44 -16.45
N PHE A 256 -7.11 4.57 -15.62
CA PHE A 256 -6.37 3.71 -14.70
C PHE A 256 -5.46 2.75 -15.47
N LEU A 257 -5.98 2.04 -16.47
CA LEU A 257 -5.20 1.13 -17.32
C LEU A 257 -4.05 1.84 -18.02
N LEU A 258 -4.31 3.03 -18.58
CA LEU A 258 -3.26 3.86 -19.21
C LEU A 258 -2.17 4.25 -18.20
N ALA A 259 -2.54 4.55 -16.95
CA ALA A 259 -1.59 4.87 -15.90
C ALA A 259 -0.71 3.65 -15.56
N VAL A 260 -1.30 2.45 -15.44
CA VAL A 260 -0.59 1.19 -15.14
C VAL A 260 0.36 0.82 -16.28
N ILE A 261 -0.11 0.85 -17.54
CA ILE A 261 0.72 0.63 -18.73
C ILE A 261 1.87 1.64 -18.77
N GLY A 262 1.58 2.91 -18.55
CA GLY A 262 2.59 3.97 -18.51
C GLY A 262 3.61 3.78 -17.40
N GLN A 263 3.21 3.27 -16.24
CA GLN A 263 4.12 2.93 -15.15
C GLN A 263 5.02 1.75 -15.53
N GLN A 264 4.47 0.71 -16.15
CA GLN A 264 5.23 -0.43 -16.62
C GLN A 264 6.27 -0.02 -17.67
N MET A 265 5.89 0.81 -18.64
CA MET A 265 6.83 1.32 -19.64
C MET A 265 7.95 2.17 -19.02
N ARG A 266 7.65 2.96 -18.00
CA ARG A 266 8.66 3.70 -17.24
C ARG A 266 9.63 2.77 -16.50
N ARG A 267 9.13 1.69 -15.88
CA ARG A 267 9.97 0.68 -15.21
C ARG A 267 10.90 -0.01 -16.20
N LEU A 268 10.41 -0.45 -17.35
CA LEU A 268 11.21 -1.06 -18.41
C LEU A 268 12.29 -0.12 -18.95
N TYR A 269 11.94 1.13 -19.18
CA TYR A 269 12.90 2.15 -19.60
C TYR A 269 13.98 2.40 -18.55
N ALA A 270 13.59 2.52 -17.30
CA ALA A 270 14.48 2.71 -16.18
C ALA A 270 15.46 1.52 -15.99
N ALA A 271 14.97 0.30 -16.09
CA ALA A 271 15.80 -0.90 -16.03
C ALA A 271 16.81 -0.95 -17.20
N ARG A 272 16.41 -0.52 -18.40
CA ARG A 272 17.31 -0.39 -19.57
C ARG A 272 18.41 0.63 -19.33
N LEU A 273 18.08 1.80 -18.77
CA LEU A 273 19.08 2.82 -18.42
C LEU A 273 20.06 2.32 -17.38
N ALA A 274 19.57 1.68 -16.32
CA ALA A 274 20.40 1.10 -15.26
C ALA A 274 21.38 0.07 -15.82
N ARG A 275 20.93 -0.77 -16.77
CA ARG A 275 21.79 -1.75 -17.44
C ARG A 275 22.85 -1.11 -18.31
N ARG A 276 22.51 -0.03 -19.06
CA ARG A 276 23.49 0.73 -19.86
C ARG A 276 24.56 1.40 -18.99
N ALA A 277 24.16 1.98 -17.87
CA ALA A 277 25.06 2.61 -16.94
C ALA A 277 25.97 1.61 -16.21
N ALA A 278 25.43 0.46 -15.81
CA ALA A 278 26.23 -0.63 -15.24
C ALA A 278 27.33 -1.11 -16.20
N ARG A 279 27.04 -1.18 -17.51
CA ARG A 279 28.03 -1.48 -18.56
C ARG A 279 29.10 -0.41 -18.74
N ARG A 280 28.81 0.84 -18.40
CA ARG A 280 29.73 2.00 -18.53
C ARG A 280 30.41 2.38 -17.21
N ASN A 281 30.24 1.62 -16.14
CA ASN A 281 30.65 1.95 -14.78
C ASN A 281 30.16 3.33 -14.26
N ASP A 282 29.11 3.89 -14.87
CA ASP A 282 28.55 5.18 -14.52
C ASP A 282 27.22 5.05 -13.73
N ILE A 283 27.31 4.33 -12.61
CA ILE A 283 26.17 4.07 -11.73
C ILE A 283 25.68 5.35 -11.02
N ARG A 284 26.56 6.36 -10.87
CA ARG A 284 26.22 7.60 -10.15
C ARG A 284 25.21 8.48 -10.90
N SER A 285 25.30 8.55 -12.23
CA SER A 285 24.40 9.38 -13.03
C SER A 285 22.95 8.83 -13.04
N VAL A 286 22.78 7.52 -13.08
CA VAL A 286 21.48 6.85 -13.08
C VAL A 286 20.77 6.98 -11.74
N ARG A 287 21.52 6.88 -10.62
CA ARG A 287 20.95 7.01 -9.28
C ARG A 287 20.41 8.41 -8.99
N LYS A 288 20.92 9.45 -9.67
CA LYS A 288 20.44 10.83 -9.58
C LYS A 288 19.20 11.10 -10.43
N SER A 289 19.04 10.37 -11.53
CA SER A 289 17.99 10.62 -12.53
C SER A 289 16.69 9.85 -12.27
N LEU A 290 16.72 8.82 -11.42
CA LEU A 290 15.61 7.87 -11.21
C LEU A 290 15.52 7.49 -9.73
N PRO A 291 14.95 8.34 -8.87
CA PRO A 291 14.86 8.12 -7.42
C PRO A 291 14.02 6.90 -7.02
N ASP A 292 13.12 6.41 -7.88
CA ASP A 292 12.17 5.34 -7.59
C ASP A 292 12.49 4.00 -8.26
N ILE A 293 13.72 3.81 -8.74
CA ILE A 293 14.11 2.50 -9.29
C ILE A 293 14.60 1.60 -8.16
N ALA A 294 13.87 0.53 -7.93
CA ALA A 294 14.31 -0.62 -7.17
C ALA A 294 15.71 -1.09 -7.66
N ARG A 295 16.50 -1.65 -6.76
CA ARG A 295 17.86 -2.12 -7.06
C ARG A 295 17.84 -3.10 -8.24
N PRO A 296 18.93 -3.25 -9.03
CA PRO A 296 19.01 -4.23 -10.12
C PRO A 296 18.70 -5.68 -9.72
N SER A 297 18.79 -6.00 -8.42
CA SER A 297 18.36 -7.27 -7.82
C SER A 297 16.83 -7.43 -7.77
N ASP A 298 16.09 -6.34 -7.76
CA ASP A 298 14.64 -6.32 -7.56
C ASP A 298 13.87 -6.37 -8.91
N VAL A 299 14.61 -6.37 -10.03
CA VAL A 299 14.04 -6.53 -11.37
C VAL A 299 13.71 -8.00 -11.58
N HIS A 300 12.40 -8.30 -11.72
CA HIS A 300 11.91 -9.65 -11.98
C HIS A 300 12.67 -10.30 -13.16
N PRO A 301 12.98 -11.62 -13.14
CA PRO A 301 13.68 -12.31 -14.22
C PRO A 301 13.06 -12.06 -15.60
N PHE A 302 11.75 -11.86 -15.65
CA PHE A 302 10.95 -11.53 -16.83
C PHE A 302 11.27 -10.09 -17.35
N GLU A 303 11.33 -9.08 -16.50
CA GLU A 303 11.75 -7.72 -16.89
C GLU A 303 13.15 -7.74 -17.50
N ARG A 304 14.02 -8.63 -17.02
CA ARG A 304 15.35 -8.87 -17.62
C ARG A 304 15.28 -9.43 -19.05
N ALA A 305 14.32 -10.30 -19.33
CA ALA A 305 14.13 -10.88 -20.66
C ALA A 305 13.55 -9.84 -21.65
N VAL A 306 12.54 -9.08 -21.23
CA VAL A 306 11.91 -8.02 -22.06
C VAL A 306 12.90 -6.87 -22.34
N ILE A 307 13.71 -6.49 -21.36
CA ILE A 307 14.79 -5.51 -21.52
C ILE A 307 15.79 -5.97 -22.60
N LYS A 308 16.03 -7.27 -22.70
CA LYS A 308 16.91 -7.87 -23.69
C LYS A 308 16.31 -7.80 -25.11
N LEU A 309 15.01 -8.02 -25.24
CA LEU A 309 14.25 -7.98 -26.52
C LEU A 309 14.03 -6.55 -27.02
N LEU A 310 13.55 -5.65 -26.18
CA LEU A 310 13.34 -4.23 -26.50
C LEU A 310 14.65 -3.50 -26.83
N GLY A 311 15.81 -4.13 -26.49
CA GLY A 311 17.13 -3.63 -26.87
C GLY A 311 17.30 -3.37 -28.36
N HIS A 312 16.60 -4.10 -29.21
CA HIS A 312 16.70 -3.99 -30.67
C HIS A 312 15.67 -3.07 -31.33
N THR A 313 14.50 -2.85 -30.70
CA THR A 313 13.37 -2.12 -31.31
C THR A 313 13.31 -0.63 -30.96
N PHE A 314 13.89 -0.22 -29.82
CA PHE A 314 13.74 1.15 -29.30
C PHE A 314 14.85 2.13 -29.73
N GLU A 315 15.75 1.76 -30.63
CA GLU A 315 16.92 2.60 -30.93
C GLU A 315 16.65 3.84 -31.76
N ARG A 316 15.52 4.01 -32.45
CA ARG A 316 15.38 5.05 -33.47
C ARG A 316 14.27 6.10 -33.36
N GLY A 317 13.29 6.01 -32.45
CA GLY A 317 12.18 6.99 -32.56
C GLY A 317 11.49 7.45 -31.27
N SER A 318 11.26 6.58 -30.33
CA SER A 318 10.25 6.79 -29.28
C SER A 318 10.70 7.63 -28.09
N VAL A 319 12.00 7.76 -27.83
CA VAL A 319 12.53 8.46 -26.64
C VAL A 319 12.31 9.98 -26.73
N ARG A 320 12.34 10.57 -27.93
CA ARG A 320 12.13 12.02 -28.11
C ARG A 320 10.68 12.45 -27.85
N VAL A 321 9.71 11.60 -28.19
CA VAL A 321 8.28 11.89 -28.01
C VAL A 321 7.90 11.86 -26.53
N ILE A 322 8.37 10.86 -25.76
CA ILE A 322 8.04 10.71 -24.34
C ILE A 322 8.67 11.83 -23.49
N GLN A 323 9.91 12.25 -23.78
CA GLN A 323 10.54 13.35 -23.05
C GLN A 323 9.91 14.72 -23.37
N ALA A 324 9.44 14.93 -24.59
CA ALA A 324 8.76 16.16 -24.98
C ALA A 324 7.38 16.26 -24.32
N ASP A 325 6.66 15.15 -24.18
CA ASP A 325 5.31 15.13 -23.60
C ASP A 325 5.33 15.27 -22.06
N VAL A 326 6.30 14.66 -21.38
CA VAL A 326 6.49 14.83 -19.92
C VAL A 326 6.88 16.29 -19.60
N ARG A 327 7.73 16.92 -20.40
CA ARG A 327 8.07 18.34 -20.21
C ARG A 327 6.90 19.27 -20.51
N ARG A 328 6.08 18.99 -21.52
CA ARG A 328 4.86 19.77 -21.84
C ARG A 328 3.82 19.65 -20.73
N LYS A 329 3.57 18.47 -20.19
CA LYS A 329 2.62 18.26 -19.05
C LYS A 329 3.11 18.93 -17.77
N ALA A 330 4.39 18.85 -17.44
CA ALA A 330 4.94 19.54 -16.27
C ALA A 330 4.87 21.08 -16.43
N HIS A 331 5.04 21.60 -17.63
CA HIS A 331 4.91 23.03 -17.92
C HIS A 331 3.45 23.49 -17.92
N HIS A 332 2.54 22.64 -18.37
CA HIS A 332 1.09 22.91 -18.39
C HIS A 332 0.50 22.88 -16.97
N GLN A 333 0.90 21.94 -16.12
CA GLN A 333 0.50 21.92 -14.70
C GLN A 333 1.05 23.11 -13.93
N ARG A 334 2.25 23.61 -14.22
CA ARG A 334 2.77 24.84 -13.61
C ARG A 334 2.00 26.09 -14.06
N ARG A 335 1.53 26.15 -15.31
CA ARG A 335 0.67 27.25 -15.80
C ARG A 335 -0.73 27.22 -15.22
N LEU A 336 -1.33 26.04 -15.01
CA LEU A 336 -2.64 25.93 -14.37
C LEU A 336 -2.61 26.24 -12.86
N GLY A 337 -1.48 26.06 -12.19
CA GLY A 337 -1.26 26.48 -10.79
C GLY A 337 -1.18 28.00 -10.61
N HIS A 338 -0.83 28.75 -11.64
CA HIS A 338 -0.78 30.22 -11.60
C HIS A 338 -2.06 30.93 -12.07
N VAL A 339 -3.01 30.23 -12.69
CA VAL A 339 -4.29 30.80 -13.18
C VAL A 339 -5.42 30.68 -12.14
N ARG A 340 -5.18 30.11 -10.97
CA ARG A 340 -6.19 29.98 -9.88
C ARG A 340 -6.19 31.14 -8.86
N ALA A 341 -5.62 32.28 -9.22
CA ALA A 341 -5.57 33.44 -8.32
C ALA A 341 -6.13 34.72 -8.98
N ASP A 342 -7.12 34.67 -9.87
CA ASP A 342 -7.90 35.85 -10.20
C ASP A 342 -9.29 35.51 -10.74
N HIS A 343 -10.23 36.16 -10.12
CA HIS A 343 -11.66 36.21 -10.18
C HIS A 343 -12.43 36.10 -11.50
N THR A 344 -13.65 35.56 -11.30
CA THR A 344 -14.94 35.74 -11.98
C THR A 344 -15.20 34.94 -13.27
N GLY A 345 -16.08 33.99 -13.05
CA GLY A 345 -17.24 33.52 -13.80
C GLY A 345 -17.34 33.78 -15.31
N ARG A 346 -17.14 32.70 -16.06
CA ARG A 346 -18.04 32.22 -17.13
C ARG A 346 -17.40 31.01 -17.82
N ALA A 347 -18.01 29.86 -17.64
CA ALA A 347 -17.74 28.67 -18.42
C ALA A 347 -18.22 28.93 -19.86
N HIS A 348 -17.38 28.67 -20.83
CA HIS A 348 -17.81 28.38 -22.21
C HIS A 348 -16.84 27.38 -22.82
N ASP A 349 -17.48 26.32 -23.28
CA ASP A 349 -16.99 25.19 -24.06
C ASP A 349 -15.86 25.50 -25.05
N ARG A 350 -14.72 24.88 -24.87
CA ARG A 350 -13.71 24.60 -25.90
C ARG A 350 -12.84 23.39 -25.52
N GLU A 351 -13.46 22.25 -25.38
CA GLU A 351 -12.78 20.96 -25.22
C GLU A 351 -13.22 19.92 -26.26
N PHE A 352 -13.29 20.30 -27.53
CA PHE A 352 -13.62 19.31 -28.58
C PHE A 352 -12.98 19.64 -29.95
N VAL A 353 -11.71 20.01 -30.00
CA VAL A 353 -11.00 20.09 -31.29
C VAL A 353 -9.50 19.83 -31.12
N VAL A 354 -9.07 18.65 -30.76
CA VAL A 354 -7.67 18.19 -30.94
C VAL A 354 -7.57 16.68 -31.23
N CYS A 355 -8.59 16.06 -31.79
CA CYS A 355 -8.51 14.65 -32.17
C CYS A 355 -8.69 14.38 -33.69
N GLN A 356 -8.51 15.36 -34.54
CA GLN A 356 -8.69 15.15 -36.00
C GLN A 356 -7.56 15.74 -36.85
N LYS A 357 -6.30 15.46 -36.53
CA LYS A 357 -5.18 15.70 -37.46
C LYS A 357 -4.04 14.70 -37.27
N PHE A 358 -4.32 13.42 -37.46
CA PHE A 358 -3.32 12.41 -37.80
C PHE A 358 -3.97 11.34 -38.67
N HIS A 359 -4.40 11.76 -39.87
CA HIS A 359 -4.52 10.90 -41.03
C HIS A 359 -4.16 11.79 -42.22
N ASN A 360 -2.91 11.71 -42.60
CA ASN A 360 -2.34 11.74 -43.95
C ASN A 360 -0.85 11.47 -43.83
#